data_25d86d9fe9d7fd83a91388bca683d881
#
_entry.id   25d86d9fe9d7fd83a91388bca683d881
#
_cell.length_a   1.000
_cell.length_b   1.000
_cell.length_c   1.000
_cell.angle_alpha   90.00
_cell.angle_beta   90.00
_cell.angle_gamma   90.00
#
_symmetry.space_group_name_H-M   'P 1'
#
loop_
_entity.id
_entity.type
_entity.pdbx_description
1 polymer ?
#
loop_
_entity_poly.entity_id
_entity_poly.type
_entity_poly.pdbx_seq_one_letter_code
_entity_poly.pdbx_strand_id
1 'polypeptide(L)'
;MASYSYDDIGRLVSVNRSGNAGSVHYAYNIRNWLKETKSDRFKQNLYYESTKENPCFNGNISRMQWQSSKDNVLRGYDFIYDGLNRLEESAYGEGADLSQSKSHYSEHVLSYSPNGSIERLQRYGKKNNGTFGLIDDLTYAYNGNQIKSISDKAGSLLYDGSFDFKDGADADVEYFYDANGALVKDLNKGISNIEYDVLGNLKCITFNNGFKTKYVYDAAGNKLRTTHESVVTNTTDYIGNFIFEDGKLDKYLFDGGYCSFDNNQNPTFHYYEKDHLASVRMVVNENGTIEQVSHYYPFGGVYGDLSYNGEYQKSKYIGKEFDHMHGLDWYDHGARMYDAAKVAWDRVDSQYNEYYPYSPYIYSMNNPINALDTDGRKVYVFARNLIENKYLNVNVIHTFVVVKTSSGKTYRFAYGPQDSGFWTMVSGHSPLVRCDYYDDESAVFSYFEKKQKTDGLKKVMEVNTPTGMTSDEFDKAVINAASEFRDNTEIKYRIIPTNSTEGNCNTSTTTLLKKAGVSDGEINRIKNQIPKFKTGFGDVKPWSDEERKEALRQKIKLEESLDNSLR
;
A
#
# COMPACT_ATOMS: atom_id res chain seq x y z
N MET A 1 -23.45 -7.56 10.20
CA MET A 1 -22.38 -7.45 11.22
C MET A 1 -21.26 -8.41 10.84
N ALA A 2 -19.99 -8.06 11.03
CA ALA A 2 -18.88 -9.00 10.80
C ALA A 2 -18.17 -9.27 12.12
N SER A 3 -17.68 -10.51 12.32
CA SER A 3 -16.81 -10.89 13.43
C SER A 3 -15.45 -11.35 12.90
N TYR A 4 -14.40 -11.09 13.66
CA TYR A 4 -13.02 -11.34 13.28
C TYR A 4 -12.40 -12.32 14.28
N SER A 5 -11.70 -13.32 13.76
CA SER A 5 -10.95 -14.27 14.58
C SER A 5 -9.47 -14.18 14.27
N TYR A 6 -8.64 -14.33 15.30
CA TYR A 6 -7.20 -14.21 15.20
C TYR A 6 -6.54 -15.45 15.80
N ASP A 7 -5.37 -15.82 15.28
CA ASP A 7 -4.56 -16.88 15.87
C ASP A 7 -3.79 -16.41 17.11
N ASP A 8 -3.04 -17.33 17.74
CA ASP A 8 -2.30 -17.07 18.98
C ASP A 8 -1.22 -15.99 18.87
N ILE A 9 -0.77 -15.67 17.64
CA ILE A 9 0.19 -14.60 17.38
C ILE A 9 -0.45 -13.33 16.81
N GLY A 10 -1.80 -13.27 16.81
CA GLY A 10 -2.57 -12.08 16.45
C GLY A 10 -2.79 -11.86 14.96
N ARG A 11 -2.58 -12.87 14.09
CA ARG A 11 -2.91 -12.77 12.67
C ARG A 11 -4.39 -13.04 12.46
N LEU A 12 -5.01 -12.30 11.55
CA LEU A 12 -6.40 -12.52 11.15
C LEU A 12 -6.54 -13.89 10.46
N VAL A 13 -7.32 -14.80 11.02
CA VAL A 13 -7.56 -16.14 10.44
C VAL A 13 -8.94 -16.30 9.86
N SER A 14 -9.92 -15.53 10.31
CA SER A 14 -11.23 -15.51 9.65
C SER A 14 -11.99 -14.21 9.85
N VAL A 15 -12.83 -13.91 8.85
CA VAL A 15 -13.87 -12.89 8.90
C VAL A 15 -15.21 -13.58 8.65
N ASN A 16 -16.09 -13.61 9.67
CA ASN A 16 -17.43 -14.17 9.54
C ASN A 16 -18.40 -13.01 9.27
N ARG A 17 -19.18 -13.11 8.22
CA ARG A 17 -20.15 -12.12 7.76
C ARG A 17 -21.56 -12.57 8.15
N SER A 18 -22.46 -11.59 8.36
CA SER A 18 -23.86 -11.92 8.62
C SER A 18 -24.59 -12.36 7.34
N GLY A 19 -25.68 -13.07 7.52
CA GLY A 19 -26.47 -13.61 6.41
C GLY A 19 -25.80 -14.81 5.72
N ASN A 20 -26.10 -14.98 4.44
CA ASN A 20 -25.54 -16.04 3.60
C ASN A 20 -24.28 -15.62 2.83
N ALA A 21 -23.66 -14.49 3.20
CA ALA A 21 -22.45 -14.01 2.56
C ALA A 21 -21.22 -14.89 2.86
N GLY A 22 -21.30 -15.74 3.89
CA GLY A 22 -20.28 -16.73 4.24
C GLY A 22 -19.08 -16.12 4.96
N SER A 23 -18.08 -16.95 5.20
CA SER A 23 -16.85 -16.58 5.92
C SER A 23 -15.66 -16.56 4.98
N VAL A 24 -14.68 -15.70 5.28
CA VAL A 24 -13.37 -15.69 4.60
C VAL A 24 -12.33 -16.17 5.60
N HIS A 25 -11.47 -17.09 5.17
CA HIS A 25 -10.39 -17.67 5.94
C HIS A 25 -9.03 -17.29 5.34
N TYR A 26 -8.05 -17.08 6.22
CA TYR A 26 -6.69 -16.71 5.86
C TYR A 26 -5.71 -17.71 6.45
N ALA A 27 -4.73 -18.15 5.66
CA ALA A 27 -3.64 -18.98 6.11
C ALA A 27 -2.29 -18.34 5.78
N TYR A 28 -1.30 -18.58 6.65
CA TYR A 28 0.03 -17.98 6.55
C TYR A 28 1.10 -19.07 6.55
N ASN A 29 2.24 -18.76 5.96
CA ASN A 29 3.42 -19.59 6.08
C ASN A 29 4.20 -19.31 7.39
N ILE A 30 5.30 -20.03 7.61
CA ILE A 30 6.14 -19.87 8.81
C ILE A 30 6.82 -18.50 8.92
N ARG A 31 6.90 -17.75 7.81
CA ARG A 31 7.43 -16.36 7.76
C ARG A 31 6.35 -15.30 7.93
N ASN A 32 5.14 -15.71 8.33
CA ASN A 32 3.97 -14.84 8.46
C ASN A 32 3.49 -14.21 7.14
N TRP A 33 3.90 -14.74 5.99
CA TRP A 33 3.39 -14.30 4.70
C TRP A 33 2.05 -14.97 4.41
N LEU A 34 1.10 -14.22 3.87
CA LEU A 34 -0.18 -14.76 3.48
C LEU A 34 0.01 -15.85 2.40
N LYS A 35 -0.53 -17.02 2.64
CA LYS A 35 -0.44 -18.18 1.74
C LYS A 35 -1.76 -18.47 1.04
N GLU A 36 -2.87 -18.30 1.75
CA GLU A 36 -4.20 -18.59 1.23
C GLU A 36 -5.21 -17.58 1.76
N THR A 37 -6.10 -17.14 0.87
CA THR A 37 -7.40 -16.52 1.19
C THR A 37 -8.47 -17.42 0.62
N LYS A 38 -9.48 -17.79 1.42
CA LYS A 38 -10.50 -18.75 1.01
C LYS A 38 -11.87 -18.43 1.58
N SER A 39 -12.86 -18.36 0.70
CA SER A 39 -14.28 -18.43 1.03
C SER A 39 -14.95 -19.54 0.21
N ASP A 40 -16.26 -19.72 0.36
CA ASP A 40 -17.04 -20.65 -0.48
C ASP A 40 -17.10 -20.20 -1.96
N ARG A 41 -16.80 -18.94 -2.23
CA ARG A 41 -16.99 -18.33 -3.55
C ARG A 41 -15.70 -17.90 -4.22
N PHE A 42 -14.68 -17.61 -3.43
CA PHE A 42 -13.38 -17.17 -3.93
C PHE A 42 -12.26 -17.84 -3.17
N LYS A 43 -11.25 -18.27 -3.91
CA LYS A 43 -10.02 -18.82 -3.35
C LYS A 43 -8.83 -18.17 -4.05
N GLN A 44 -7.81 -17.80 -3.26
CA GLN A 44 -6.50 -17.36 -3.74
C GLN A 44 -5.40 -18.12 -3.01
N ASN A 45 -4.41 -18.61 -3.75
CA ASN A 45 -3.18 -19.17 -3.21
C ASN A 45 -1.98 -18.34 -3.66
N LEU A 46 -1.06 -18.11 -2.75
CA LEU A 46 0.18 -17.38 -2.99
C LEU A 46 1.36 -18.31 -2.70
N TYR A 47 2.28 -18.38 -3.63
CA TYR A 47 3.48 -19.20 -3.56
C TYR A 47 4.71 -18.30 -3.61
N TYR A 48 5.71 -18.64 -2.85
CA TYR A 48 6.97 -17.90 -2.72
C TYR A 48 8.14 -18.78 -3.15
N GLU A 49 8.65 -19.61 -2.26
CA GLU A 49 9.80 -20.50 -2.48
C GLU A 49 9.42 -21.88 -3.06
N SER A 50 8.13 -22.20 -3.16
CA SER A 50 7.65 -23.55 -3.50
C SER A 50 7.48 -23.83 -4.98
N THR A 51 7.74 -22.87 -5.85
CA THR A 51 7.69 -23.07 -7.31
C THR A 51 8.99 -23.67 -7.82
N LYS A 52 8.88 -24.62 -8.77
CA LYS A 52 10.06 -25.33 -9.28
C LYS A 52 10.96 -24.45 -10.16
N GLU A 53 10.39 -23.45 -10.82
CA GLU A 53 11.09 -22.70 -11.88
C GLU A 53 11.67 -21.37 -11.39
N ASN A 54 10.96 -20.60 -10.56
CA ASN A 54 11.41 -19.29 -10.08
C ASN A 54 11.08 -19.06 -8.61
N PRO A 55 11.75 -19.75 -7.66
CA PRO A 55 11.47 -19.57 -6.24
C PRO A 55 11.96 -18.21 -5.74
N CYS A 56 11.11 -17.50 -4.98
CA CYS A 56 11.43 -16.21 -4.38
C CYS A 56 11.58 -16.36 -2.86
N PHE A 57 12.80 -16.14 -2.35
CA PHE A 57 13.10 -16.27 -0.91
C PHE A 57 13.09 -14.92 -0.18
N ASN A 58 12.93 -13.83 -0.90
CA ASN A 58 12.94 -12.44 -0.40
C ASN A 58 11.55 -11.91 -0.05
N GLY A 59 10.48 -12.71 -0.24
CA GLY A 59 9.10 -12.32 0.00
C GLY A 59 8.31 -11.93 -1.24
N ASN A 60 8.95 -11.87 -2.40
CA ASN A 60 8.21 -11.74 -3.65
C ASN A 60 7.37 -13.00 -3.90
N ILE A 61 6.17 -12.79 -4.41
CA ILE A 61 5.27 -13.88 -4.81
C ILE A 61 5.77 -14.43 -6.14
N SER A 62 6.15 -15.70 -6.18
CA SER A 62 6.63 -16.37 -7.41
C SER A 62 5.47 -16.88 -8.28
N ARG A 63 4.34 -17.26 -7.63
CA ARG A 63 3.11 -17.69 -8.31
C ARG A 63 1.90 -17.26 -7.50
N MET A 64 0.87 -16.83 -8.20
CA MET A 64 -0.46 -16.57 -7.66
C MET A 64 -1.50 -17.40 -8.42
N GLN A 65 -2.40 -18.08 -7.70
CA GLN A 65 -3.53 -18.75 -8.30
C GLN A 65 -4.83 -18.32 -7.64
N TRP A 66 -5.90 -18.20 -8.43
CA TRP A 66 -7.23 -17.89 -7.90
C TRP A 66 -8.32 -18.62 -8.65
N GLN A 67 -9.44 -18.79 -7.95
CA GLN A 67 -10.64 -19.45 -8.48
C GLN A 67 -11.88 -18.74 -7.97
N SER A 68 -12.83 -18.52 -8.87
CA SER A 68 -14.17 -18.03 -8.57
C SER A 68 -15.19 -19.16 -8.71
N SER A 69 -16.14 -19.24 -7.79
CA SER A 69 -17.25 -20.22 -7.92
C SER A 69 -18.22 -19.87 -9.07
N LYS A 70 -18.07 -18.71 -9.71
CA LYS A 70 -18.90 -18.31 -10.85
C LYS A 70 -18.68 -19.23 -12.06
N ASP A 71 -17.45 -19.64 -12.30
CA ASP A 71 -17.06 -20.50 -13.42
C ASP A 71 -16.17 -21.68 -13.03
N ASN A 72 -15.67 -21.69 -11.80
CA ASN A 72 -14.78 -22.72 -11.24
C ASN A 72 -13.48 -22.96 -12.02
N VAL A 73 -13.03 -21.99 -12.84
CA VAL A 73 -11.76 -22.07 -13.53
C VAL A 73 -10.64 -21.64 -12.58
N LEU A 74 -9.65 -22.51 -12.39
CA LEU A 74 -8.43 -22.18 -11.63
C LEU A 74 -7.47 -21.44 -12.56
N ARG A 75 -7.26 -20.17 -12.29
CA ARG A 75 -6.40 -19.25 -13.04
C ARG A 75 -5.17 -18.90 -12.23
N GLY A 76 -4.12 -18.46 -12.88
CA GLY A 76 -2.95 -17.94 -12.16
C GLY A 76 -1.94 -17.25 -13.04
N TYR A 77 -0.94 -16.74 -12.34
CA TYR A 77 0.26 -16.15 -12.90
C TYR A 77 1.50 -16.79 -12.30
N ASP A 78 2.50 -17.04 -13.13
CA ASP A 78 3.90 -17.18 -12.74
C ASP A 78 4.61 -15.85 -12.95
N PHE A 79 5.40 -15.41 -11.95
CA PHE A 79 6.07 -14.12 -11.96
C PHE A 79 7.58 -14.25 -12.04
N ILE A 80 8.20 -13.39 -12.84
CA ILE A 80 9.64 -13.20 -12.91
C ILE A 80 9.96 -11.75 -12.58
N TYR A 81 10.99 -11.56 -11.77
CA TYR A 81 11.45 -10.24 -11.33
C TYR A 81 12.92 -10.07 -11.68
N ASP A 82 13.32 -8.84 -11.99
CA ASP A 82 14.72 -8.49 -12.19
C ASP A 82 15.51 -8.40 -10.87
N GLY A 83 16.79 -8.10 -10.97
CA GLY A 83 17.69 -7.96 -9.83
C GLY A 83 17.35 -6.81 -8.87
N LEU A 84 16.47 -5.87 -9.28
CA LEU A 84 15.93 -4.78 -8.48
C LEU A 84 14.52 -5.07 -7.95
N ASN A 85 14.03 -6.30 -8.11
CA ASN A 85 12.69 -6.76 -7.73
C ASN A 85 11.56 -6.09 -8.55
N ARG A 86 11.82 -5.56 -9.75
CA ARG A 86 10.78 -5.07 -10.66
C ARG A 86 10.20 -6.24 -11.43
N LEU A 87 8.91 -6.20 -11.71
CA LEU A 87 8.21 -7.24 -12.45
C LEU A 87 8.62 -7.21 -13.93
N GLU A 88 9.20 -8.30 -14.43
CA GLU A 88 9.54 -8.46 -15.86
C GLU A 88 8.48 -9.29 -16.58
N GLU A 89 8.06 -10.39 -15.96
CA GLU A 89 7.13 -11.31 -16.62
C GLU A 89 6.02 -11.74 -15.66
N SER A 90 4.80 -11.76 -16.18
CA SER A 90 3.65 -12.40 -15.55
C SER A 90 2.99 -13.30 -16.57
N ALA A 91 3.37 -14.58 -16.52
CA ALA A 91 2.88 -15.60 -17.43
C ALA A 91 1.55 -16.15 -16.93
N TYR A 92 0.46 -15.85 -17.65
CA TYR A 92 -0.86 -16.37 -17.36
C TYR A 92 -1.00 -17.83 -17.75
N GLY A 93 -1.76 -18.59 -16.95
CA GLY A 93 -2.19 -19.93 -17.28
C GLY A 93 -3.40 -20.36 -16.46
N GLU A 94 -3.97 -21.49 -16.84
CA GLU A 94 -5.10 -22.13 -16.17
C GLU A 94 -4.75 -23.59 -15.78
N GLY A 95 -5.50 -24.11 -14.80
CA GLY A 95 -5.26 -25.44 -14.21
C GLY A 95 -4.23 -25.41 -13.07
N ALA A 96 -4.00 -26.58 -12.46
CA ALA A 96 -3.17 -26.68 -11.26
C ALA A 96 -1.69 -26.31 -11.50
N ASP A 97 -1.20 -26.59 -12.68
CA ASP A 97 0.18 -26.33 -13.13
C ASP A 97 0.31 -25.14 -14.08
N LEU A 98 -0.79 -24.42 -14.32
CA LEU A 98 -0.88 -23.28 -15.26
C LEU A 98 -0.49 -23.65 -16.70
N SER A 99 -0.71 -24.91 -17.10
CA SER A 99 -0.32 -25.39 -18.45
C SER A 99 -1.37 -25.10 -19.53
N GLN A 100 -2.62 -24.81 -19.14
CA GLN A 100 -3.72 -24.53 -20.06
C GLN A 100 -3.86 -23.03 -20.30
N SER A 101 -4.49 -22.64 -21.41
CA SER A 101 -4.78 -21.25 -21.77
C SER A 101 -3.57 -20.30 -21.63
N LYS A 102 -2.38 -20.83 -21.90
CA LYS A 102 -1.13 -20.06 -21.73
C LYS A 102 -1.18 -18.75 -22.49
N SER A 103 -0.66 -17.71 -21.85
CA SER A 103 -0.54 -16.37 -22.41
C SER A 103 -1.86 -15.66 -22.77
N HIS A 104 -3.04 -16.17 -22.32
CA HIS A 104 -4.31 -15.50 -22.64
C HIS A 104 -4.38 -14.09 -22.05
N TYR A 105 -3.85 -13.86 -20.84
CA TYR A 105 -3.87 -12.57 -20.14
C TYR A 105 -2.50 -12.24 -19.54
N SER A 106 -1.43 -12.63 -20.20
CA SER A 106 -0.07 -12.32 -19.78
C SER A 106 0.25 -10.84 -19.93
N GLU A 107 1.13 -10.35 -19.06
CA GLU A 107 1.64 -8.98 -19.10
C GLU A 107 3.15 -9.02 -18.87
N HIS A 108 3.93 -8.45 -19.78
CA HIS A 108 5.40 -8.52 -19.78
C HIS A 108 5.99 -7.13 -19.96
N VAL A 109 6.88 -6.74 -19.07
CA VAL A 109 7.71 -5.55 -19.24
C VAL A 109 9.04 -5.98 -19.86
N LEU A 110 9.24 -5.66 -21.11
CA LEU A 110 10.40 -6.12 -21.88
C LEU A 110 11.66 -5.30 -21.60
N SER A 111 11.52 -4.04 -21.20
CA SER A 111 12.64 -3.20 -20.82
C SER A 111 12.23 -2.06 -19.89
N TYR A 112 13.18 -1.73 -19.01
CA TYR A 112 13.13 -0.58 -18.12
C TYR A 112 14.34 0.31 -18.35
N SER A 113 14.15 1.61 -18.29
CA SER A 113 15.25 2.57 -18.20
C SER A 113 15.97 2.45 -16.84
N PRO A 114 17.17 3.04 -16.68
CA PRO A 114 17.90 3.02 -15.41
C PRO A 114 17.12 3.57 -14.20
N ASN A 115 16.23 4.55 -14.42
CA ASN A 115 15.37 5.13 -13.37
C ASN A 115 14.02 4.40 -13.20
N GLY A 116 13.85 3.22 -13.79
CA GLY A 116 12.67 2.39 -13.67
C GLY A 116 11.48 2.77 -14.56
N SER A 117 11.60 3.76 -15.45
CA SER A 117 10.55 4.01 -16.43
C SER A 117 10.40 2.82 -17.37
N ILE A 118 9.18 2.39 -17.68
CA ILE A 118 8.90 1.29 -18.61
C ILE A 118 9.18 1.80 -20.03
N GLU A 119 10.06 1.12 -20.77
CA GLU A 119 10.35 1.47 -22.16
C GLU A 119 9.54 0.64 -23.15
N ARG A 120 9.29 -0.64 -22.80
CA ARG A 120 8.48 -1.55 -23.62
C ARG A 120 7.61 -2.45 -22.74
N LEU A 121 6.33 -2.59 -23.11
CA LEU A 121 5.37 -3.45 -22.42
C LEU A 121 4.51 -4.19 -23.42
N GLN A 122 4.23 -5.46 -23.15
CA GLN A 122 3.31 -6.28 -23.93
C GLN A 122 2.20 -6.84 -23.04
N ARG A 123 0.98 -6.83 -23.58
CA ARG A 123 -0.18 -7.50 -22.98
C ARG A 123 -0.83 -8.42 -23.97
N TYR A 124 -1.30 -9.52 -23.44
CA TYR A 124 -2.05 -10.53 -24.18
C TYR A 124 -3.48 -10.57 -23.67
N GLY A 125 -4.43 -10.75 -24.57
CA GLY A 125 -5.85 -10.76 -24.26
C GLY A 125 -6.67 -11.29 -25.43
N LYS A 126 -7.98 -11.19 -25.30
CA LYS A 126 -8.90 -11.55 -26.37
C LYS A 126 -8.92 -10.46 -27.44
N LYS A 127 -8.70 -10.86 -28.67
CA LYS A 127 -8.69 -9.98 -29.85
C LYS A 127 -10.09 -9.80 -30.44
N ASN A 128 -10.25 -8.82 -31.33
CA ASN A 128 -11.52 -8.52 -32.02
C ASN A 128 -12.13 -9.72 -32.77
N ASN A 129 -11.32 -10.66 -33.22
CA ASN A 129 -11.77 -11.89 -33.90
C ASN A 129 -12.12 -13.04 -32.93
N GLY A 130 -12.07 -12.80 -31.63
CA GLY A 130 -12.37 -13.78 -30.59
C GLY A 130 -11.21 -14.73 -30.23
N THR A 131 -10.08 -14.69 -30.95
CA THR A 131 -8.87 -15.45 -30.57
C THR A 131 -8.08 -14.69 -29.51
N PHE A 132 -7.19 -15.41 -28.80
CA PHE A 132 -6.27 -14.80 -27.85
C PHE A 132 -4.92 -14.50 -28.51
N GLY A 133 -4.28 -13.43 -28.09
CA GLY A 133 -2.98 -13.01 -28.59
C GLY A 133 -2.59 -11.63 -28.07
N LEU A 134 -1.58 -11.05 -28.68
CA LEU A 134 -1.08 -9.73 -28.34
C LEU A 134 -2.17 -8.66 -28.57
N ILE A 135 -2.48 -7.89 -27.53
CA ILE A 135 -3.45 -6.79 -27.57
C ILE A 135 -2.78 -5.43 -27.38
N ASP A 136 -1.61 -5.39 -26.72
CA ASP A 136 -0.74 -4.22 -26.61
C ASP A 136 0.71 -4.63 -26.91
N ASP A 137 1.41 -3.85 -27.73
CA ASP A 137 2.88 -3.90 -27.93
C ASP A 137 3.42 -2.48 -27.87
N LEU A 138 3.47 -1.97 -26.63
CA LEU A 138 3.73 -0.59 -26.33
C LEU A 138 5.22 -0.26 -26.36
N THR A 139 5.55 0.86 -27.00
CA THR A 139 6.87 1.48 -26.94
C THR A 139 6.72 2.92 -26.43
N TYR A 140 7.41 3.23 -25.35
CA TYR A 140 7.33 4.52 -24.67
C TYR A 140 8.48 5.43 -25.08
N ALA A 141 8.17 6.68 -25.39
CA ALA A 141 9.15 7.74 -25.57
C ALA A 141 9.03 8.74 -24.41
N TYR A 142 10.17 9.21 -23.91
CA TYR A 142 10.25 10.08 -22.74
C TYR A 142 10.92 11.41 -23.03
N ASN A 143 10.52 12.45 -22.29
CA ASN A 143 11.27 13.67 -22.11
C ASN A 143 11.64 13.78 -20.61
N GLY A 144 12.88 13.38 -20.25
CA GLY A 144 13.28 13.16 -18.88
C GLY A 144 12.47 12.02 -18.24
N ASN A 145 11.70 12.32 -17.18
CA ASN A 145 10.82 11.35 -16.52
C ASN A 145 9.38 11.33 -17.07
N GLN A 146 9.02 12.30 -17.92
CA GLN A 146 7.67 12.46 -18.43
C GLN A 146 7.49 11.63 -19.72
N ILE A 147 6.39 10.90 -19.80
CA ILE A 147 6.01 10.22 -21.04
C ILE A 147 5.72 11.28 -22.10
N LYS A 148 6.40 11.20 -23.23
CA LYS A 148 6.20 12.08 -24.38
C LYS A 148 5.15 11.53 -25.34
N SER A 149 5.27 10.25 -25.69
CA SER A 149 4.34 9.51 -26.55
C SER A 149 4.44 8.01 -26.25
N ILE A 150 3.38 7.27 -26.62
CA ILE A 150 3.33 5.81 -26.55
C ILE A 150 2.79 5.32 -27.88
N SER A 151 3.52 4.44 -28.56
CA SER A 151 3.02 3.79 -29.76
C SER A 151 2.63 2.34 -29.48
N ASP A 152 1.49 1.91 -29.98
CA ASP A 152 1.03 0.53 -29.94
C ASP A 152 1.05 -0.11 -31.33
N LYS A 153 1.77 -1.24 -31.46
CA LYS A 153 1.84 -2.01 -32.70
C LYS A 153 0.76 -3.09 -32.82
N ALA A 154 0.03 -3.37 -31.73
CA ALA A 154 -0.97 -4.44 -31.72
C ALA A 154 -2.32 -4.03 -32.32
N GLY A 155 -2.65 -2.77 -32.29
CA GLY A 155 -3.91 -2.20 -32.75
C GLY A 155 -5.05 -2.35 -31.74
N SER A 156 -5.98 -1.39 -31.77
CA SER A 156 -7.03 -1.23 -30.75
C SER A 156 -8.10 -2.32 -30.77
N LEU A 157 -8.60 -2.68 -29.60
CA LEU A 157 -9.77 -3.51 -29.41
C LEU A 157 -11.05 -2.69 -29.56
N LEU A 158 -12.07 -3.28 -30.19
CA LEU A 158 -13.30 -2.59 -30.58
C LEU A 158 -14.56 -3.11 -29.86
N TYR A 159 -14.44 -4.16 -29.03
CA TYR A 159 -15.59 -4.70 -28.29
C TYR A 159 -15.76 -4.02 -26.93
N ASP A 160 -17.02 -3.90 -26.49
CA ASP A 160 -17.37 -3.27 -25.23
C ASP A 160 -16.68 -3.95 -24.04
N GLY A 161 -16.18 -3.13 -23.09
CA GLY A 161 -15.49 -3.59 -21.89
C GLY A 161 -14.09 -4.13 -22.16
N SER A 162 -13.57 -4.02 -23.41
CA SER A 162 -12.18 -4.40 -23.68
C SER A 162 -11.22 -3.51 -22.90
N PHE A 163 -10.17 -4.12 -22.36
CA PHE A 163 -9.03 -3.40 -21.79
C PHE A 163 -7.84 -3.52 -22.73
N ASP A 164 -7.39 -2.39 -23.22
CA ASP A 164 -6.16 -2.23 -23.99
C ASP A 164 -5.73 -0.76 -23.92
N PHE A 165 -4.49 -0.48 -24.32
CA PHE A 165 -4.06 0.89 -24.56
C PHE A 165 -4.74 1.41 -25.84
N LYS A 166 -5.42 2.53 -25.73
CA LYS A 166 -6.04 3.18 -26.90
C LYS A 166 -5.05 4.16 -27.51
N ASP A 167 -4.37 3.75 -28.59
CA ASP A 167 -3.51 4.62 -29.38
C ASP A 167 -4.38 5.51 -30.27
N GLY A 168 -4.90 6.60 -29.66
CA GLY A 168 -5.83 7.54 -30.30
C GLY A 168 -5.15 8.69 -31.02
N ALA A 169 -3.84 8.81 -30.93
CA ALA A 169 -3.06 9.90 -31.50
C ALA A 169 -1.73 9.40 -32.06
N ASP A 170 -1.43 9.76 -33.30
CA ASP A 170 -0.12 9.50 -33.91
C ASP A 170 0.63 10.85 -34.01
N ALA A 171 1.22 11.27 -32.88
CA ALA A 171 1.90 12.55 -32.76
C ALA A 171 3.26 12.40 -32.05
N ASP A 172 4.21 13.28 -32.43
CA ASP A 172 5.52 13.31 -31.75
C ASP A 172 5.42 13.57 -30.24
N VAL A 173 4.40 14.31 -29.81
CA VAL A 173 4.08 14.61 -28.40
C VAL A 173 2.59 14.40 -28.20
N GLU A 174 2.24 13.45 -27.34
CA GLU A 174 0.85 13.09 -27.03
C GLU A 174 0.44 13.51 -25.62
N TYR A 175 1.41 13.62 -24.71
CA TYR A 175 1.21 13.97 -23.30
C TYR A 175 1.88 15.29 -22.98
N PHE A 176 1.13 16.22 -22.39
CA PHE A 176 1.63 17.53 -22.02
C PHE A 176 1.53 17.72 -20.51
N TYR A 177 2.55 18.34 -19.94
CA TYR A 177 2.67 18.53 -18.50
C TYR A 177 2.88 20.01 -18.19
N ASP A 178 2.42 20.44 -17.01
CA ASP A 178 2.70 21.76 -16.49
C ASP A 178 4.12 21.87 -15.89
N ALA A 179 4.46 23.05 -15.37
CA ALA A 179 5.76 23.29 -14.74
C ALA A 179 5.99 22.48 -13.45
N ASN A 180 4.92 21.97 -12.81
CA ASN A 180 4.99 21.11 -11.64
C ASN A 180 5.05 19.62 -12.01
N GLY A 181 5.03 19.29 -13.30
CA GLY A 181 5.03 17.91 -13.79
C GLY A 181 3.66 17.23 -13.74
N ALA A 182 2.56 17.96 -13.56
CA ALA A 182 1.22 17.40 -13.64
C ALA A 182 0.73 17.36 -15.09
N LEU A 183 0.09 16.24 -15.49
CA LEU A 183 -0.47 16.05 -16.82
C LEU A 183 -1.59 17.06 -17.07
N VAL A 184 -1.49 17.84 -18.15
CA VAL A 184 -2.52 18.84 -18.52
C VAL A 184 -3.25 18.50 -19.81
N LYS A 185 -2.73 17.56 -20.60
CA LYS A 185 -3.37 17.10 -21.85
C LYS A 185 -2.94 15.68 -22.19
N ASP A 186 -3.88 14.87 -22.68
CA ASP A 186 -3.66 13.49 -23.13
C ASP A 186 -4.44 13.29 -24.44
N LEU A 187 -3.68 13.21 -25.54
CA LEU A 187 -4.28 13.11 -26.88
C LEU A 187 -4.90 11.74 -27.11
N ASN A 188 -4.35 10.68 -26.54
CA ASN A 188 -4.83 9.31 -26.71
C ASN A 188 -6.22 9.12 -26.07
N LYS A 189 -6.46 9.76 -24.92
CA LYS A 189 -7.78 9.76 -24.26
C LYS A 189 -8.70 10.90 -24.73
N GLY A 190 -8.26 11.71 -25.72
CA GLY A 190 -9.01 12.87 -26.17
C GLY A 190 -9.21 13.94 -25.09
N ILE A 191 -8.30 14.03 -24.12
CA ILE A 191 -8.33 15.03 -23.07
C ILE A 191 -7.67 16.32 -23.59
N SER A 192 -8.46 17.38 -23.72
CA SER A 192 -8.00 18.68 -24.21
C SER A 192 -7.37 19.56 -23.12
N ASN A 193 -7.81 19.41 -21.88
CA ASN A 193 -7.30 20.17 -20.74
C ASN A 193 -7.56 19.47 -19.41
N ILE A 194 -6.57 19.53 -18.50
CA ILE A 194 -6.71 19.14 -17.09
C ILE A 194 -6.31 20.33 -16.22
N GLU A 195 -7.16 20.68 -15.27
CA GLU A 195 -6.96 21.73 -14.30
C GLU A 195 -6.77 21.16 -12.90
N TYR A 196 -5.86 21.76 -12.16
CA TYR A 196 -5.61 21.47 -10.76
C TYR A 196 -5.94 22.69 -9.88
N ASP A 197 -6.29 22.45 -8.63
CA ASP A 197 -6.46 23.52 -7.66
C ASP A 197 -5.10 24.01 -7.10
N VAL A 198 -5.14 25.00 -6.22
CA VAL A 198 -3.93 25.59 -5.61
C VAL A 198 -3.17 24.61 -4.70
N LEU A 199 -3.80 23.53 -4.25
CA LEU A 199 -3.20 22.45 -3.46
C LEU A 199 -2.69 21.31 -4.32
N GLY A 200 -2.88 21.41 -5.67
CA GLY A 200 -2.49 20.39 -6.62
C GLY A 200 -3.51 19.26 -6.76
N ASN A 201 -4.71 19.35 -6.20
CA ASN A 201 -5.75 18.33 -6.42
C ASN A 201 -6.35 18.49 -7.82
N LEU A 202 -6.73 17.36 -8.43
CA LEU A 202 -7.39 17.33 -9.73
C LEU A 202 -8.73 18.05 -9.65
N LYS A 203 -8.91 19.14 -10.40
CA LYS A 203 -10.12 19.98 -10.34
C LYS A 203 -11.09 19.71 -11.47
N CYS A 204 -10.59 19.64 -12.70
CA CYS A 204 -11.44 19.47 -13.88
C CYS A 204 -10.66 18.80 -15.02
N ILE A 205 -11.29 17.82 -15.66
CA ILE A 205 -10.84 17.25 -16.93
C ILE A 205 -11.85 17.68 -17.99
N THR A 206 -11.35 18.22 -19.11
CA THR A 206 -12.14 18.58 -20.28
C THR A 206 -11.74 17.71 -21.47
N PHE A 207 -12.71 17.06 -22.09
CA PHE A 207 -12.53 16.20 -23.25
C PHE A 207 -12.75 16.96 -24.58
N ASN A 208 -12.22 16.45 -25.68
CA ASN A 208 -12.34 17.07 -27.01
C ASN A 208 -13.81 17.23 -27.48
N ASN A 209 -14.69 16.36 -27.02
CA ASN A 209 -16.13 16.43 -27.31
C ASN A 209 -16.88 17.46 -26.45
N GLY A 210 -16.18 18.19 -25.57
CA GLY A 210 -16.74 19.19 -24.67
C GLY A 210 -17.27 18.64 -23.34
N PHE A 211 -17.25 17.32 -23.14
CA PHE A 211 -17.62 16.70 -21.86
C PHE A 211 -16.59 17.04 -20.79
N LYS A 212 -17.04 16.99 -19.52
CA LYS A 212 -16.16 17.33 -18.39
C LYS A 212 -16.39 16.39 -17.22
N THR A 213 -15.29 16.09 -16.51
CA THR A 213 -15.34 15.55 -15.17
C THR A 213 -14.76 16.56 -14.19
N LYS A 214 -15.52 16.93 -13.16
CA LYS A 214 -15.13 17.93 -12.15
C LYS A 214 -15.06 17.28 -10.78
N TYR A 215 -14.10 17.72 -9.98
CA TYR A 215 -13.87 17.24 -8.62
C TYR A 215 -13.85 18.41 -7.65
N VAL A 216 -14.40 18.19 -6.45
CA VAL A 216 -14.38 19.15 -5.34
C VAL A 216 -13.78 18.46 -4.15
N TYR A 217 -12.85 19.13 -3.49
CA TYR A 217 -12.15 18.62 -2.30
C TYR A 217 -12.32 19.59 -1.13
N ASP A 218 -12.17 19.06 0.10
CA ASP A 218 -11.99 19.90 1.29
C ASP A 218 -10.53 20.38 1.41
N ALA A 219 -10.27 21.18 2.43
CA ALA A 219 -8.92 21.72 2.68
C ALA A 219 -7.87 20.64 3.06
N ALA A 220 -8.31 19.44 3.44
CA ALA A 220 -7.44 18.30 3.73
C ALA A 220 -7.19 17.40 2.52
N GLY A 221 -7.79 17.73 1.35
CA GLY A 221 -7.69 16.95 0.12
C GLY A 221 -8.66 15.76 0.06
N ASN A 222 -9.66 15.68 0.95
CA ASN A 222 -10.69 14.66 0.83
C ASN A 222 -11.68 15.04 -0.27
N LYS A 223 -11.94 14.11 -1.17
CA LYS A 223 -12.91 14.31 -2.25
C LYS A 223 -14.34 14.41 -1.68
N LEU A 224 -15.02 15.52 -1.99
CA LEU A 224 -16.39 15.79 -1.55
C LEU A 224 -17.41 15.57 -2.66
N ARG A 225 -17.02 15.81 -3.92
CA ARG A 225 -17.92 15.67 -5.06
C ARG A 225 -17.17 15.31 -6.33
N THR A 226 -17.76 14.45 -7.14
CA THR A 226 -17.45 14.24 -8.56
C THR A 226 -18.67 14.60 -9.39
N THR A 227 -18.48 15.34 -10.48
CA THR A 227 -19.55 15.69 -11.44
C THR A 227 -19.09 15.32 -12.84
N HIS A 228 -19.84 14.44 -13.51
CA HIS A 228 -19.66 14.11 -14.91
C HIS A 228 -20.67 14.89 -15.76
N GLU A 229 -20.16 15.85 -16.53
CA GLU A 229 -20.96 16.66 -17.44
C GLU A 229 -20.89 16.11 -18.86
N SER A 230 -22.00 15.63 -19.37
CA SER A 230 -22.23 15.21 -20.74
C SER A 230 -23.58 15.76 -21.23
N VAL A 231 -24.31 15.00 -22.07
CA VAL A 231 -25.68 15.31 -22.40
C VAL A 231 -26.56 15.30 -21.13
N VAL A 232 -26.24 14.44 -20.17
CA VAL A 232 -26.81 14.39 -18.82
C VAL A 232 -25.70 14.63 -17.83
N THR A 233 -25.97 15.39 -16.77
CA THR A 233 -25.05 15.62 -15.68
C THR A 233 -25.34 14.63 -14.56
N ASN A 234 -24.33 13.87 -14.14
CA ASN A 234 -24.40 12.97 -13.00
C ASN A 234 -23.48 13.48 -11.89
N THR A 235 -23.93 13.43 -10.67
CA THR A 235 -23.19 13.95 -9.51
C THR A 235 -23.10 12.89 -8.42
N THR A 236 -21.88 12.62 -7.97
CA THR A 236 -21.59 11.76 -6.81
C THR A 236 -21.08 12.63 -5.66
N ASP A 237 -21.76 12.64 -4.52
CA ASP A 237 -21.34 13.32 -3.29
C ASP A 237 -20.81 12.32 -2.28
N TYR A 238 -19.71 12.70 -1.61
CA TYR A 238 -19.00 11.89 -0.61
C TYR A 238 -19.10 12.59 0.75
N ILE A 239 -19.82 12.00 1.69
CA ILE A 239 -20.00 12.56 3.05
C ILE A 239 -19.55 11.50 4.05
N GLY A 240 -18.24 11.49 4.36
CA GLY A 240 -17.64 10.39 5.12
C GLY A 240 -17.81 9.06 4.37
N ASN A 241 -18.49 8.10 5.00
CA ASN A 241 -18.78 6.80 4.38
C ASN A 241 -20.09 6.77 3.57
N PHE A 242 -20.83 7.86 3.50
CA PHE A 242 -22.06 7.94 2.73
C PHE A 242 -21.78 8.46 1.32
N ILE A 243 -22.32 7.77 0.33
CA ILE A 243 -22.28 8.13 -1.08
C ILE A 243 -23.69 8.48 -1.53
N PHE A 244 -23.82 9.64 -2.16
CA PHE A 244 -25.06 10.10 -2.75
C PHE A 244 -24.87 10.21 -4.27
N GLU A 245 -25.80 9.64 -5.03
CA GLU A 245 -25.86 9.80 -6.48
C GLU A 245 -27.04 10.72 -6.82
N ASP A 246 -26.75 11.83 -7.51
CA ASP A 246 -27.73 12.86 -7.88
C ASP A 246 -28.59 13.34 -6.69
N GLY A 247 -27.94 13.52 -5.54
CA GLY A 247 -28.55 13.99 -4.30
C GLY A 247 -29.39 12.96 -3.54
N LYS A 248 -29.42 11.69 -3.98
CA LYS A 248 -30.08 10.59 -3.28
C LYS A 248 -29.03 9.69 -2.62
N LEU A 249 -29.32 9.25 -1.39
CA LEU A 249 -28.46 8.27 -0.71
C LEU A 249 -28.45 6.97 -1.52
N ASP A 250 -27.24 6.61 -2.00
CA ASP A 250 -27.00 5.41 -2.78
C ASP A 250 -26.35 4.32 -1.92
N LYS A 251 -25.26 4.66 -1.22
CA LYS A 251 -24.47 3.68 -0.48
C LYS A 251 -23.95 4.22 0.85
N TYR A 252 -23.77 3.29 1.78
CA TYR A 252 -22.95 3.46 2.97
C TYR A 252 -21.77 2.47 2.92
N LEU A 253 -20.55 2.99 2.91
CA LEU A 253 -19.32 2.18 2.87
C LEU A 253 -18.95 1.69 4.26
N PHE A 254 -18.55 0.44 4.38
CA PHE A 254 -17.99 -0.13 5.60
C PHE A 254 -16.77 -1.01 5.28
N ASP A 255 -16.00 -1.38 6.29
CA ASP A 255 -14.86 -2.26 6.08
C ASP A 255 -15.32 -3.62 5.53
N GLY A 256 -14.85 -3.93 4.32
CA GLY A 256 -15.19 -5.18 3.62
C GLY A 256 -16.42 -5.14 2.72
N GLY A 257 -17.06 -3.97 2.50
CA GLY A 257 -18.21 -3.87 1.59
C GLY A 257 -18.96 -2.56 1.62
N TYR A 258 -20.22 -2.61 1.28
CA TYR A 258 -21.13 -1.47 1.35
C TYR A 258 -22.58 -1.92 1.60
N CYS A 259 -23.40 -1.00 2.04
CA CYS A 259 -24.84 -1.13 2.10
C CYS A 259 -25.45 -0.23 1.03
N SER A 260 -26.23 -0.76 0.11
CA SER A 260 -27.03 0.03 -0.83
C SER A 260 -28.43 0.27 -0.28
N PHE A 261 -29.10 1.31 -0.80
CA PHE A 261 -30.46 1.66 -0.39
C PHE A 261 -31.36 1.70 -1.63
N ASP A 262 -32.50 1.01 -1.55
CA ASP A 262 -33.52 1.09 -2.59
C ASP A 262 -34.30 2.42 -2.53
N ASN A 263 -35.25 2.63 -3.47
CA ASN A 263 -36.08 3.84 -3.48
C ASN A 263 -36.95 4.03 -2.22
N ASN A 264 -37.15 2.96 -1.44
CA ASN A 264 -37.91 2.98 -0.18
C ASN A 264 -36.96 3.08 1.03
N GLN A 265 -35.67 3.28 0.80
CA GLN A 265 -34.60 3.32 1.81
C GLN A 265 -34.39 1.99 2.55
N ASN A 266 -34.78 0.85 1.96
CA ASN A 266 -34.44 -0.45 2.51
C ASN A 266 -32.97 -0.79 2.25
N PRO A 267 -32.21 -1.21 3.28
CA PRO A 267 -30.79 -1.53 3.12
C PRO A 267 -30.61 -2.93 2.52
N THR A 268 -29.59 -3.09 1.67
CA THR A 268 -29.06 -4.37 1.22
C THR A 268 -27.56 -4.38 1.42
N PHE A 269 -27.03 -5.40 2.11
CA PHE A 269 -25.61 -5.50 2.38
C PHE A 269 -24.89 -6.25 1.27
N HIS A 270 -23.75 -5.71 0.83
CA HIS A 270 -22.86 -6.22 -0.19
C HIS A 270 -21.46 -6.37 0.39
N TYR A 271 -20.84 -7.53 0.21
CA TYR A 271 -19.54 -7.86 0.75
C TYR A 271 -18.53 -8.08 -0.37
N TYR A 272 -17.31 -7.60 -0.15
CA TYR A 272 -16.20 -7.79 -1.06
C TYR A 272 -15.43 -9.07 -0.74
N GLU A 273 -15.22 -9.91 -1.74
CA GLU A 273 -14.15 -10.88 -1.75
C GLU A 273 -12.91 -10.21 -2.34
N LYS A 274 -11.87 -10.08 -1.52
CA LYS A 274 -10.66 -9.33 -1.88
C LYS A 274 -9.48 -10.27 -2.03
N ASP A 275 -8.55 -9.93 -2.93
CA ASP A 275 -7.25 -10.58 -2.99
C ASP A 275 -6.28 -9.99 -1.94
N HIS A 276 -5.03 -10.48 -1.95
CA HIS A 276 -3.98 -10.09 -1.01
C HIS A 276 -3.60 -8.59 -1.07
N LEU A 277 -3.88 -7.93 -2.18
CA LEU A 277 -3.68 -6.50 -2.39
C LEU A 277 -4.92 -5.67 -2.06
N ALA A 278 -5.98 -6.31 -1.55
CA ALA A 278 -7.29 -5.72 -1.35
C ALA A 278 -8.05 -5.35 -2.64
N SER A 279 -7.66 -5.87 -3.81
CA SER A 279 -8.43 -5.71 -5.04
C SER A 279 -9.76 -6.46 -4.91
N VAL A 280 -10.85 -5.82 -5.33
CA VAL A 280 -12.20 -6.41 -5.27
C VAL A 280 -12.34 -7.45 -6.38
N ARG A 281 -12.28 -8.73 -6.02
CA ARG A 281 -12.39 -9.85 -6.96
C ARG A 281 -13.84 -10.28 -7.19
N MET A 282 -14.67 -10.15 -6.17
CA MET A 282 -16.12 -10.42 -6.27
C MET A 282 -16.90 -9.51 -5.35
N VAL A 283 -18.15 -9.26 -5.72
CA VAL A 283 -19.17 -8.66 -4.86
C VAL A 283 -20.26 -9.71 -4.63
N VAL A 284 -20.60 -9.93 -3.36
CA VAL A 284 -21.60 -10.91 -2.93
C VAL A 284 -22.59 -10.19 -2.01
N ASN A 285 -23.88 -10.32 -2.26
CA ASN A 285 -24.89 -9.73 -1.37
C ASN A 285 -25.14 -10.61 -0.12
N GLU A 286 -25.90 -10.09 0.82
CA GLU A 286 -26.24 -10.75 2.08
C GLU A 286 -26.99 -12.07 1.89
N ASN A 287 -27.63 -12.30 0.74
CA ASN A 287 -28.30 -13.54 0.38
C ASN A 287 -27.33 -14.58 -0.22
N GLY A 288 -26.08 -14.19 -0.41
CA GLY A 288 -25.04 -15.07 -0.98
C GLY A 288 -25.00 -15.08 -2.51
N THR A 289 -25.70 -14.17 -3.18
CA THR A 289 -25.69 -14.03 -4.64
C THR A 289 -24.44 -13.29 -5.10
N ILE A 290 -23.74 -13.83 -6.10
CA ILE A 290 -22.61 -13.18 -6.75
C ILE A 290 -23.17 -12.11 -7.70
N GLU A 291 -22.84 -10.85 -7.43
CA GLU A 291 -23.31 -9.69 -8.19
C GLU A 291 -22.25 -9.17 -9.16
N GLN A 292 -20.98 -9.36 -8.84
CA GLN A 292 -19.87 -8.95 -9.70
C GLN A 292 -18.71 -9.92 -9.55
N VAL A 293 -17.94 -10.13 -10.63
CA VAL A 293 -16.62 -10.77 -10.64
C VAL A 293 -15.68 -9.90 -11.46
N SER A 294 -14.48 -9.67 -10.94
CA SER A 294 -13.43 -8.91 -11.61
C SER A 294 -12.11 -9.65 -11.60
N HIS A 295 -11.43 -9.65 -12.73
CA HIS A 295 -10.10 -10.18 -12.89
C HIS A 295 -9.17 -9.05 -13.39
N TYR A 296 -7.91 -9.08 -12.96
CA TYR A 296 -6.98 -7.99 -13.23
C TYR A 296 -5.66 -8.52 -13.76
N TYR A 297 -5.10 -7.76 -14.70
CA TYR A 297 -3.67 -7.81 -15.01
C TYR A 297 -2.85 -7.38 -13.79
N PRO A 298 -1.58 -7.77 -13.70
CA PRO A 298 -0.71 -7.39 -12.59
C PRO A 298 -0.66 -5.89 -12.30
N PHE A 299 -0.61 -5.05 -13.33
CA PHE A 299 -0.64 -3.60 -13.18
C PHE A 299 -2.06 -3.01 -13.09
N GLY A 300 -3.09 -3.82 -12.89
CA GLY A 300 -4.43 -3.35 -12.52
C GLY A 300 -5.43 -3.21 -13.65
N GLY A 301 -5.07 -3.48 -14.89
CA GLY A 301 -6.02 -3.54 -15.99
C GLY A 301 -7.10 -4.60 -15.77
N VAL A 302 -8.37 -4.31 -16.06
CA VAL A 302 -9.48 -5.26 -15.87
C VAL A 302 -9.62 -6.17 -17.10
N TYR A 303 -9.80 -7.49 -16.89
CA TYR A 303 -10.18 -8.38 -18.00
C TYR A 303 -11.63 -8.09 -18.41
N GLY A 304 -11.82 -7.39 -19.50
CA GLY A 304 -13.17 -6.97 -19.90
C GLY A 304 -14.10 -8.12 -20.22
N ASP A 305 -13.61 -9.13 -20.93
CA ASP A 305 -14.40 -10.27 -21.43
C ASP A 305 -14.63 -11.39 -20.39
N LEU A 306 -13.84 -11.47 -19.34
CA LEU A 306 -14.02 -12.42 -18.24
C LEU A 306 -14.73 -11.82 -17.02
N SER A 307 -14.79 -10.50 -16.91
CA SER A 307 -15.49 -9.83 -15.83
C SER A 307 -17.00 -10.01 -15.96
N TYR A 308 -17.66 -10.31 -14.85
CA TYR A 308 -19.12 -10.41 -14.79
C TYR A 308 -19.67 -9.16 -14.15
N ASN A 309 -20.60 -8.48 -14.84
CA ASN A 309 -21.28 -7.28 -14.35
C ASN A 309 -20.28 -6.21 -13.88
N GLY A 310 -19.28 -5.92 -14.71
CA GLY A 310 -18.15 -5.07 -14.39
C GLY A 310 -18.51 -3.66 -13.91
N GLU A 311 -19.61 -3.10 -14.39
CA GLU A 311 -20.07 -1.74 -14.08
C GLU A 311 -20.87 -1.64 -12.77
N TYR A 312 -21.13 -2.77 -12.09
CA TYR A 312 -22.03 -2.82 -10.94
C TYR A 312 -21.60 -1.91 -9.77
N GLN A 313 -20.29 -1.78 -9.52
CA GLN A 313 -19.76 -0.84 -8.53
C GLN A 313 -18.33 -0.40 -8.91
N LYS A 314 -17.92 0.77 -8.38
CA LYS A 314 -16.70 1.47 -8.80
C LYS A 314 -15.41 0.97 -8.11
N SER A 315 -15.49 0.40 -6.90
CA SER A 315 -14.28 -0.09 -6.19
C SER A 315 -13.72 -1.34 -6.87
N LYS A 316 -12.49 -1.25 -7.40
CA LYS A 316 -11.85 -2.29 -8.23
C LYS A 316 -10.47 -2.69 -7.71
N TYR A 317 -9.46 -2.48 -8.53
CA TYR A 317 -8.06 -2.79 -8.24
C TYR A 317 -7.59 -2.09 -6.97
N ILE A 318 -6.97 -2.86 -6.05
CA ILE A 318 -6.56 -2.45 -4.70
C ILE A 318 -7.63 -1.65 -3.92
N GLY A 319 -8.93 -1.93 -4.21
CA GLY A 319 -10.05 -1.26 -3.56
C GLY A 319 -10.25 0.19 -3.97
N LYS A 320 -9.59 0.66 -5.02
CA LYS A 320 -9.69 2.05 -5.49
C LYS A 320 -10.90 2.26 -6.38
N GLU A 321 -11.45 3.47 -6.33
CA GLU A 321 -12.53 3.88 -7.21
C GLU A 321 -12.01 3.99 -8.65
N PHE A 322 -12.69 3.30 -9.57
CA PHE A 322 -12.41 3.32 -10.99
C PHE A 322 -13.36 4.27 -11.69
N ASP A 323 -12.82 5.32 -12.28
CA ASP A 323 -13.57 6.29 -13.08
C ASP A 323 -13.39 5.98 -14.56
N HIS A 324 -14.42 5.38 -15.18
CA HIS A 324 -14.42 5.04 -16.60
C HIS A 324 -15.23 6.03 -17.44
N MET A 325 -15.81 7.05 -16.81
CA MET A 325 -16.64 8.01 -17.51
C MET A 325 -15.86 8.75 -18.60
N HIS A 326 -16.48 8.91 -19.74
CA HIS A 326 -15.89 9.56 -20.93
C HIS A 326 -14.62 8.87 -21.47
N GLY A 327 -14.37 7.59 -21.11
CA GLY A 327 -13.16 6.86 -21.50
C GLY A 327 -11.93 7.24 -20.69
N LEU A 328 -12.12 7.79 -19.49
CA LEU A 328 -11.01 8.17 -18.59
C LEU A 328 -10.23 6.95 -18.12
N ASP A 329 -10.90 5.93 -17.61
CA ASP A 329 -10.34 4.65 -17.15
C ASP A 329 -9.17 4.80 -16.14
N TRP A 330 -9.34 5.69 -15.17
CA TRP A 330 -8.36 5.95 -14.12
C TRP A 330 -8.81 5.45 -12.76
N TYR A 331 -7.85 5.03 -11.95
CA TYR A 331 -8.06 4.72 -10.53
C TYR A 331 -7.75 5.92 -9.66
N ASP A 332 -8.69 6.31 -8.81
CA ASP A 332 -8.51 7.39 -7.84
C ASP A 332 -7.81 6.86 -6.58
N HIS A 333 -6.55 7.24 -6.39
CA HIS A 333 -5.78 6.92 -5.20
C HIS A 333 -5.82 8.04 -4.14
N GLY A 334 -6.62 9.08 -4.36
CA GLY A 334 -6.70 10.28 -3.52
C GLY A 334 -5.73 11.36 -3.97
N ALA A 335 -4.46 11.25 -3.64
CA ALA A 335 -3.46 12.25 -4.02
C ALA A 335 -3.13 12.26 -5.51
N ARG A 336 -3.25 11.13 -6.20
CA ARG A 336 -2.93 10.96 -7.63
C ARG A 336 -3.95 10.06 -8.31
N MET A 337 -4.08 10.22 -9.63
CA MET A 337 -4.81 9.32 -10.49
C MET A 337 -3.86 8.34 -11.19
N TYR A 338 -4.21 7.06 -11.19
CA TYR A 338 -3.44 6.01 -11.82
C TYR A 338 -4.10 5.51 -13.09
N ASP A 339 -3.36 5.50 -14.18
CA ASP A 339 -3.79 4.95 -15.46
C ASP A 339 -3.14 3.58 -15.69
N ALA A 340 -3.90 2.50 -15.53
CA ALA A 340 -3.41 1.13 -15.70
C ALA A 340 -3.06 0.78 -17.16
N ALA A 341 -3.65 1.46 -18.13
CA ALA A 341 -3.37 1.21 -19.55
C ALA A 341 -1.95 1.65 -19.92
N LYS A 342 -1.50 2.81 -19.42
CA LYS A 342 -0.13 3.31 -19.61
C LYS A 342 0.82 3.03 -18.45
N VAL A 343 0.34 2.40 -17.38
CA VAL A 343 1.11 2.05 -16.15
C VAL A 343 1.84 3.26 -15.55
N ALA A 344 1.14 4.38 -15.42
CA ALA A 344 1.76 5.61 -14.93
C ALA A 344 0.77 6.46 -14.13
N TRP A 345 1.35 7.25 -13.21
CA TRP A 345 0.63 8.32 -12.52
C TRP A 345 0.40 9.53 -13.42
N ASP A 346 -0.65 10.29 -13.12
CA ASP A 346 -0.99 11.56 -13.80
C ASP A 346 -0.02 12.71 -13.44
N ARG A 347 0.69 12.60 -12.31
CA ARG A 347 1.59 13.65 -11.81
C ARG A 347 2.74 13.09 -10.99
N VAL A 348 3.70 13.97 -10.71
CA VAL A 348 4.88 13.69 -9.86
C VAL A 348 4.43 13.25 -8.46
N ASP A 349 5.08 12.23 -7.93
CA ASP A 349 4.94 11.85 -6.53
C ASP A 349 5.42 13.01 -5.65
N SER A 350 4.57 13.45 -4.72
CA SER A 350 4.96 14.50 -3.77
C SER A 350 6.13 14.08 -2.86
N GLN A 351 6.42 12.78 -2.82
CA GLN A 351 7.52 12.18 -2.06
C GLN A 351 8.63 11.61 -2.97
N TYR A 352 8.71 12.06 -4.22
CA TYR A 352 9.70 11.57 -5.19
C TYR A 352 11.15 11.65 -4.69
N ASN A 353 11.45 12.59 -3.82
CA ASN A 353 12.78 12.73 -3.21
C ASN A 353 13.19 11.54 -2.33
N GLU A 354 12.23 10.71 -1.91
CA GLU A 354 12.49 9.52 -1.08
C GLU A 354 12.85 8.30 -1.92
N TYR A 355 12.53 8.34 -3.21
CA TYR A 355 12.75 7.27 -4.17
C TYR A 355 13.73 7.71 -5.27
N TYR A 356 14.78 8.41 -4.89
CA TYR A 356 15.74 9.07 -5.80
C TYR A 356 16.21 8.24 -7.01
N PRO A 357 16.37 6.89 -6.93
CA PRO A 357 16.73 6.09 -8.09
C PRO A 357 15.57 5.86 -9.08
N TYR A 358 14.34 6.23 -8.73
CA TYR A 358 13.15 5.93 -9.50
C TYR A 358 12.53 7.18 -10.13
N SER A 359 11.89 6.99 -11.29
CA SER A 359 11.05 8.03 -11.88
C SER A 359 9.87 8.36 -10.97
N PRO A 360 9.51 9.64 -10.80
CA PRO A 360 8.40 10.05 -9.93
C PRO A 360 7.00 9.65 -10.47
N TYR A 361 6.93 9.05 -11.65
CA TYR A 361 5.67 8.65 -12.30
C TYR A 361 5.43 7.14 -12.28
N ILE A 362 6.35 6.33 -11.74
CA ILE A 362 6.19 4.87 -11.72
C ILE A 362 5.21 4.42 -10.66
N TYR A 363 4.48 3.35 -10.95
CA TYR A 363 3.54 2.74 -10.04
C TYR A 363 4.20 1.64 -9.18
N SER A 364 4.01 1.71 -7.85
CA SER A 364 4.41 0.68 -6.88
C SER A 364 5.85 0.16 -7.08
N MET A 365 6.81 1.05 -7.44
CA MET A 365 8.21 0.70 -7.76
C MET A 365 8.34 -0.42 -8.81
N ASN A 366 7.40 -0.52 -9.74
CA ASN A 366 7.28 -1.59 -10.74
C ASN A 366 7.14 -3.00 -10.15
N ASN A 367 6.67 -3.13 -8.93
CA ASN A 367 6.38 -4.40 -8.27
C ASN A 367 4.94 -4.43 -7.73
N PRO A 368 3.93 -4.36 -8.61
CA PRO A 368 2.53 -4.19 -8.23
C PRO A 368 1.94 -5.43 -7.53
N ILE A 369 2.64 -6.56 -7.55
CA ILE A 369 2.20 -7.79 -6.89
C ILE A 369 2.57 -7.80 -5.40
N ASN A 370 3.63 -7.11 -5.02
CA ASN A 370 4.16 -7.12 -3.65
C ASN A 370 4.14 -5.76 -2.98
N ALA A 371 3.83 -4.68 -3.72
CA ALA A 371 3.84 -3.32 -3.22
C ALA A 371 2.49 -2.62 -3.46
N LEU A 372 2.07 -1.84 -2.46
CA LEU A 372 0.88 -1.00 -2.50
C LEU A 372 1.29 0.47 -2.35
N ASP A 373 0.73 1.34 -3.16
CA ASP A 373 0.76 2.77 -2.90
C ASP A 373 -0.38 3.13 -1.94
N THR A 374 -0.02 3.51 -0.72
CA THR A 374 -0.97 3.90 0.32
C THR A 374 -0.80 5.37 0.64
N ASP A 375 -1.11 6.29 -0.19
CA ASP A 375 -1.10 7.72 0.08
C ASP A 375 -0.27 8.23 1.25
N GLY A 376 0.80 9.01 1.06
CA GLY A 376 1.36 9.44 2.24
C GLY A 376 2.24 10.65 2.36
N ARG A 377 1.84 11.60 3.13
CA ARG A 377 2.63 12.68 3.74
C ARG A 377 2.46 12.62 5.23
N LYS A 378 2.83 11.51 5.89
CA LYS A 378 2.41 11.35 7.28
C LYS A 378 3.50 10.71 8.12
N VAL A 379 3.33 10.78 9.45
CA VAL A 379 4.18 10.06 10.40
C VAL A 379 3.78 8.59 10.42
N TYR A 380 4.75 7.68 10.24
CA TYR A 380 4.55 6.24 10.24
C TYR A 380 5.17 5.61 11.48
N VAL A 381 4.47 4.63 12.06
CA VAL A 381 5.00 3.75 13.11
C VAL A 381 5.21 2.37 12.49
N PHE A 382 6.43 1.84 12.68
CA PHE A 382 6.79 0.53 12.19
C PHE A 382 7.11 -0.40 13.36
N ALA A 383 6.77 -1.68 13.23
CA ALA A 383 7.14 -2.72 14.18
C ALA A 383 7.85 -3.85 13.46
N ARG A 384 8.85 -4.41 14.12
CA ARG A 384 9.57 -5.60 13.67
C ARG A 384 9.79 -6.57 14.83
N ASN A 385 9.92 -7.84 14.53
CA ASN A 385 10.34 -8.82 15.52
C ASN A 385 11.85 -8.64 15.78
N LEU A 386 12.23 -8.37 17.05
CA LEU A 386 13.62 -8.26 17.46
C LEU A 386 14.27 -9.63 17.66
N ILE A 387 13.49 -10.59 18.19
CA ILE A 387 13.97 -11.92 18.52
C ILE A 387 12.85 -12.92 18.20
N GLU A 388 13.10 -13.85 17.28
CA GLU A 388 12.40 -15.13 17.24
C GLU A 388 13.17 -16.08 18.17
N ASN A 389 12.77 -16.16 19.43
CA ASN A 389 13.39 -17.12 20.33
C ASN A 389 12.61 -18.44 20.32
N LYS A 390 13.16 -19.42 19.63
CA LYS A 390 12.60 -20.75 19.49
C LYS A 390 12.37 -21.47 20.83
N TYR A 391 13.05 -21.04 21.89
CA TYR A 391 12.99 -21.65 23.22
C TYR A 391 12.04 -20.98 24.21
N LEU A 392 11.73 -19.68 24.00
CA LEU A 392 10.87 -18.93 24.92
C LEU A 392 9.49 -18.61 24.36
N ASN A 393 9.23 -18.90 23.10
CA ASN A 393 7.98 -18.57 22.39
C ASN A 393 7.55 -17.10 22.55
N VAL A 394 8.52 -16.17 22.57
CA VAL A 394 8.35 -14.74 22.82
C VAL A 394 8.76 -13.95 21.59
N ASN A 395 7.82 -13.23 20.99
CA ASN A 395 8.10 -12.26 19.93
C ASN A 395 8.33 -10.88 20.56
N VAL A 396 9.56 -10.39 20.53
CA VAL A 396 9.88 -9.04 20.97
C VAL A 396 9.80 -8.10 19.77
N ILE A 397 8.89 -7.12 19.87
CA ILE A 397 8.63 -6.16 18.80
C ILE A 397 9.43 -4.89 19.07
N HIS A 398 10.20 -4.47 18.09
CA HIS A 398 10.86 -3.17 18.07
C HIS A 398 10.00 -2.16 17.32
N THR A 399 9.68 -1.04 17.97
CA THR A 399 8.96 0.08 17.35
C THR A 399 9.89 1.26 17.13
N PHE A 400 9.63 2.00 16.07
CA PHE A 400 10.30 3.26 15.78
C PHE A 400 9.35 4.20 15.03
N VAL A 401 9.66 5.49 15.06
CA VAL A 401 8.88 6.53 14.39
C VAL A 401 9.65 7.02 13.18
N VAL A 402 8.96 7.14 12.06
CA VAL A 402 9.47 7.81 10.86
C VAL A 402 8.64 9.03 10.59
N VAL A 403 9.29 10.17 10.47
CA VAL A 403 8.67 11.44 10.13
C VAL A 403 9.15 11.84 8.74
N LYS A 404 8.20 12.11 7.86
CA LYS A 404 8.43 12.63 6.54
C LYS A 404 7.89 14.04 6.47
N THR A 405 8.78 15.02 6.35
CA THR A 405 8.39 16.43 6.32
C THR A 405 7.89 16.86 4.95
N SER A 406 7.06 17.86 4.89
CA SER A 406 6.61 18.49 3.65
C SER A 406 7.77 19.08 2.81
N SER A 407 8.92 19.36 3.45
CA SER A 407 10.15 19.78 2.77
C SER A 407 10.93 18.60 2.16
N GLY A 408 10.42 17.39 2.24
CA GLY A 408 11.03 16.18 1.68
C GLY A 408 12.08 15.53 2.55
N LYS A 409 12.35 16.01 3.75
CA LYS A 409 13.31 15.37 4.67
C LYS A 409 12.64 14.22 5.42
N THR A 410 13.38 13.13 5.60
CA THR A 410 12.94 11.96 6.35
C THR A 410 13.82 11.78 7.59
N TYR A 411 13.16 11.66 8.73
CA TYR A 411 13.80 11.39 10.02
C TYR A 411 13.33 10.04 10.54
N ARG A 412 14.24 9.25 11.09
CA ARG A 412 13.92 7.99 11.75
C ARG A 412 14.40 8.04 13.19
N PHE A 413 13.50 7.77 14.13
CA PHE A 413 13.79 7.74 15.55
C PHE A 413 13.53 6.32 16.06
N ALA A 414 14.61 5.60 16.37
CA ALA A 414 14.57 4.29 16.98
C ALA A 414 15.35 4.31 18.27
N TYR A 415 14.81 3.66 19.29
CA TYR A 415 15.42 3.56 20.60
C TYR A 415 15.65 2.08 20.92
N GLY A 416 16.82 1.77 21.41
CA GLY A 416 17.20 0.42 21.74
C GLY A 416 18.29 0.37 22.81
N PRO A 417 18.72 -0.82 23.20
CA PRO A 417 19.81 -0.97 24.16
C PRO A 417 21.13 -0.52 23.53
N GLN A 418 21.96 0.10 24.31
CA GLN A 418 23.33 0.42 23.92
C GLN A 418 24.13 -0.86 23.65
N ASP A 419 23.89 -1.90 24.47
CA ASP A 419 24.52 -3.20 24.37
C ASP A 419 23.54 -4.24 23.80
N SER A 420 23.97 -5.05 22.85
CA SER A 420 23.11 -6.00 22.12
C SER A 420 22.96 -7.38 22.78
N GLY A 421 23.55 -7.57 23.97
CA GLY A 421 23.50 -8.85 24.68
C GLY A 421 22.10 -9.16 25.23
N PHE A 422 21.56 -10.35 24.94
CA PHE A 422 20.22 -10.75 25.39
C PHE A 422 20.05 -10.63 26.93
N TRP A 423 21.02 -11.11 27.69
CA TRP A 423 20.97 -11.05 29.15
C TRP A 423 21.04 -9.62 29.69
N THR A 424 21.79 -8.75 29.06
CA THR A 424 21.87 -7.33 29.41
C THR A 424 20.52 -6.64 29.21
N MET A 425 19.83 -6.96 28.11
CA MET A 425 18.50 -6.43 27.82
C MET A 425 17.42 -6.94 28.79
N VAL A 426 17.48 -8.22 29.17
CA VAL A 426 16.50 -8.83 30.11
C VAL A 426 16.73 -8.33 31.53
N SER A 427 17.98 -8.20 31.95
CA SER A 427 18.35 -7.75 33.29
C SER A 427 18.14 -6.25 33.55
N GLY A 428 17.94 -5.44 32.49
CA GLY A 428 17.79 -3.99 32.59
C GLY A 428 19.09 -3.24 32.90
N HIS A 429 20.23 -3.79 32.55
CA HIS A 429 21.54 -3.16 32.80
C HIS A 429 22.03 -2.29 31.64
N SER A 430 21.42 -2.42 30.44
CA SER A 430 21.80 -1.61 29.28
C SER A 430 21.03 -0.28 29.25
N PRO A 431 21.70 0.87 29.05
CA PRO A 431 21.02 2.13 28.82
C PRO A 431 20.16 2.09 27.56
N LEU A 432 19.02 2.75 27.61
CA LEU A 432 18.18 2.98 26.42
C LEU A 432 18.75 4.18 25.68
N VAL A 433 19.26 3.96 24.51
CA VAL A 433 19.80 5.04 23.65
C VAL A 433 19.09 5.07 22.32
N ARG A 434 19.12 6.23 21.66
CA ARG A 434 18.68 6.35 20.28
C ARG A 434 19.73 5.71 19.37
N CYS A 435 19.41 4.54 18.83
CA CYS A 435 20.35 3.74 18.04
C CYS A 435 20.56 4.32 16.63
N ASP A 436 19.49 4.88 16.04
CA ASP A 436 19.50 5.30 14.65
C ASP A 436 18.83 6.67 14.53
N TYR A 437 19.61 7.68 14.22
CA TYR A 437 19.13 9.00 13.87
C TYR A 437 19.71 9.40 12.52
N TYR A 438 18.85 9.66 11.59
CA TYR A 438 19.21 10.13 10.27
C TYR A 438 18.48 11.44 10.01
N ASP A 439 19.22 12.48 9.72
CA ASP A 439 18.75 13.78 9.23
C ASP A 439 18.96 13.92 7.70
N ASP A 440 19.39 12.83 7.08
CA ASP A 440 19.69 12.66 5.66
C ASP A 440 18.83 11.52 5.09
N GLU A 441 18.10 11.80 4.05
CA GLU A 441 17.20 10.88 3.35
C GLU A 441 17.88 9.60 2.86
N SER A 442 19.09 9.75 2.29
CA SER A 442 19.83 8.62 1.71
C SER A 442 20.19 7.58 2.76
N ALA A 443 20.54 8.02 3.97
CA ALA A 443 20.86 7.15 5.09
C ALA A 443 19.63 6.41 5.62
N VAL A 444 18.50 7.09 5.73
CA VAL A 444 17.23 6.45 6.15
C VAL A 444 16.80 5.41 5.13
N PHE A 445 16.87 5.73 3.84
CA PHE A 445 16.46 4.83 2.76
C PHE A 445 17.35 3.59 2.69
N SER A 446 18.67 3.76 2.72
CA SER A 446 19.61 2.63 2.72
C SER A 446 19.44 1.74 3.95
N TYR A 447 19.10 2.31 5.10
CA TYR A 447 18.78 1.55 6.31
C TYR A 447 17.51 0.71 6.11
N PHE A 448 16.43 1.28 5.55
CA PHE A 448 15.20 0.55 5.27
C PHE A 448 15.41 -0.62 4.31
N GLU A 449 16.10 -0.40 3.19
CA GLU A 449 16.42 -1.46 2.24
C GLU A 449 17.23 -2.59 2.88
N LYS A 450 18.26 -2.23 3.66
CA LYS A 450 19.09 -3.20 4.34
C LYS A 450 18.30 -4.00 5.37
N LYS A 451 17.42 -3.35 6.14
CA LYS A 451 16.61 -3.97 7.19
C LYS A 451 15.39 -4.75 6.66
N GLN A 452 14.79 -4.34 5.56
CA GLN A 452 13.77 -5.16 4.88
C GLN A 452 14.32 -6.52 4.46
N LYS A 453 15.58 -6.55 4.01
CA LYS A 453 16.25 -7.80 3.61
C LYS A 453 16.60 -8.70 4.79
N THR A 454 16.85 -8.14 5.98
CA THR A 454 17.36 -8.90 7.14
C THR A 454 16.31 -9.19 8.21
N ASP A 455 15.38 -8.28 8.48
CA ASP A 455 14.57 -8.28 9.72
C ASP A 455 13.05 -8.27 9.49
N GLY A 456 12.56 -8.36 8.26
CA GLY A 456 11.11 -8.43 7.97
C GLY A 456 10.33 -7.20 8.44
N LEU A 457 10.79 -6.00 8.12
CA LEU A 457 10.19 -4.74 8.54
C LEU A 457 8.72 -4.63 8.09
N LYS A 458 7.80 -4.37 9.03
CA LYS A 458 6.37 -4.17 8.72
C LYS A 458 5.95 -2.75 9.10
N LYS A 459 5.27 -2.07 8.18
CA LYS A 459 4.50 -0.86 8.53
C LYS A 459 3.37 -1.29 9.46
N VAL A 460 3.32 -0.70 10.66
CA VAL A 460 2.29 -1.03 11.64
C VAL A 460 1.14 -0.07 11.53
N MET A 461 1.40 1.22 11.46
CA MET A 461 0.33 2.21 11.31
C MET A 461 0.86 3.62 11.10
N GLU A 462 -0.05 4.44 10.62
CA GLU A 462 0.08 5.87 10.50
C GLU A 462 -0.45 6.55 11.77
N VAL A 463 0.23 7.61 12.20
CA VAL A 463 -0.19 8.44 13.32
C VAL A 463 -0.90 9.67 12.79
N ASN A 464 -2.14 9.88 13.20
CA ASN A 464 -2.91 11.03 12.77
C ASN A 464 -2.36 12.32 13.40
N THR A 465 -2.33 13.39 12.60
CA THR A 465 -2.01 14.72 13.10
C THR A 465 -3.00 15.12 14.19
N PRO A 466 -2.54 15.60 15.36
CA PRO A 466 -3.43 16.04 16.43
C PRO A 466 -4.38 17.16 15.99
N THR A 467 -5.60 17.16 16.52
CA THR A 467 -6.59 18.19 16.23
C THR A 467 -6.04 19.58 16.58
N GLY A 468 -6.10 20.50 15.62
CA GLY A 468 -5.62 21.89 15.78
C GLY A 468 -4.16 22.10 15.39
N MET A 469 -3.46 21.08 14.90
CA MET A 469 -2.13 21.19 14.29
C MET A 469 -2.20 21.01 12.78
N THR A 470 -1.34 21.69 12.05
CA THR A 470 -1.02 21.35 10.67
C THR A 470 -0.05 20.16 10.63
N SER A 471 0.06 19.49 9.47
CA SER A 471 1.02 18.39 9.29
C SER A 471 2.46 18.83 9.58
N ASP A 472 2.85 20.03 9.12
CA ASP A 472 4.19 20.59 9.34
C ASP A 472 4.48 20.90 10.81
N GLU A 473 3.48 21.38 11.55
CA GLU A 473 3.62 21.62 12.99
C GLU A 473 3.75 20.30 13.75
N PHE A 474 3.02 19.26 13.34
CA PHE A 474 3.13 17.95 13.94
C PHE A 474 4.48 17.31 13.67
N ASP A 475 4.96 17.35 12.41
CA ASP A 475 6.28 16.84 12.05
C ASP A 475 7.39 17.53 12.88
N LYS A 476 7.35 18.85 13.01
CA LYS A 476 8.28 19.60 13.86
C LYS A 476 8.17 19.21 15.33
N ALA A 477 6.96 18.99 15.84
CA ALA A 477 6.74 18.57 17.22
C ALA A 477 7.35 17.19 17.48
N VAL A 478 7.19 16.24 16.55
CA VAL A 478 7.79 14.89 16.66
C VAL A 478 9.32 14.97 16.61
N ILE A 479 9.88 15.76 15.69
CA ILE A 479 11.34 15.95 15.56
C ILE A 479 11.91 16.57 16.82
N ASN A 480 11.27 17.61 17.37
CA ASN A 480 11.70 18.27 18.61
C ASN A 480 11.64 17.31 19.80
N ALA A 481 10.51 16.59 19.96
CA ALA A 481 10.37 15.60 21.01
C ALA A 481 11.43 14.49 20.91
N ALA A 482 11.76 14.04 19.69
CA ALA A 482 12.81 13.06 19.48
C ALA A 482 14.20 13.59 19.79
N SER A 483 14.46 14.88 19.54
CA SER A 483 15.73 15.54 19.87
C SER A 483 15.97 15.62 21.38
N GLU A 484 14.90 15.80 22.19
CA GLU A 484 14.98 15.75 23.64
C GLU A 484 15.36 14.36 24.18
N PHE A 485 15.07 13.30 23.42
CA PHE A 485 15.47 11.93 23.75
C PHE A 485 16.83 11.55 23.17
N ARG A 486 17.52 12.50 22.55
CA ARG A 486 18.81 12.23 21.91
C ARG A 486 19.84 11.78 22.95
N ASP A 487 20.42 10.61 22.67
CA ASP A 487 21.49 10.04 23.50
C ASP A 487 21.12 9.98 25.01
N ASN A 488 19.83 9.73 25.28
CA ASN A 488 19.33 9.69 26.66
C ASN A 488 19.73 8.37 27.32
N THR A 489 20.87 8.38 28.02
CA THR A 489 21.37 7.26 28.83
C THR A 489 20.71 7.17 30.22
N GLU A 490 19.75 8.06 30.52
CA GLU A 490 19.07 8.09 31.83
C GLU A 490 18.01 7.01 31.98
N ILE A 491 17.62 6.36 30.88
CA ILE A 491 16.59 5.32 30.86
C ILE A 491 17.23 3.96 30.62
N LYS A 492 17.04 3.02 31.54
CA LYS A 492 17.50 1.64 31.36
C LYS A 492 16.64 0.89 30.36
N TYR A 493 17.28 0.20 29.43
CA TYR A 493 16.55 -0.67 28.53
C TYR A 493 16.21 -2.00 29.23
N ARG A 494 14.95 -2.38 29.17
CA ARG A 494 14.46 -3.70 29.56
C ARG A 494 13.37 -4.16 28.63
N ILE A 495 13.40 -5.42 28.23
CA ILE A 495 12.37 -5.99 27.35
C ILE A 495 10.98 -5.84 27.97
N ILE A 496 10.86 -6.06 29.29
CA ILE A 496 9.64 -5.85 30.08
C ILE A 496 9.98 -4.86 31.20
N PRO A 497 9.66 -3.56 31.07
CA PRO A 497 9.91 -2.58 32.11
C PRO A 497 9.11 -2.89 33.37
N THR A 498 9.76 -2.81 34.53
CA THR A 498 9.15 -3.09 35.83
C THR A 498 8.87 -1.82 36.65
N ASN A 499 9.48 -0.70 36.28
CA ASN A 499 9.31 0.58 36.96
C ASN A 499 9.45 1.78 36.01
N SER A 500 9.28 3.00 36.52
CA SER A 500 9.31 4.24 35.72
C SER A 500 10.70 4.65 35.20
N THR A 501 11.76 4.02 35.68
CA THR A 501 13.15 4.27 35.24
C THR A 501 13.63 3.25 34.21
N GLU A 502 12.77 2.29 33.86
CA GLU A 502 13.04 1.28 32.84
C GLU A 502 12.17 1.52 31.62
N GLY A 503 12.70 1.28 30.44
CA GLY A 503 11.99 1.44 29.20
C GLY A 503 12.45 0.49 28.12
N ASN A 504 11.70 0.40 27.05
CA ASN A 504 12.09 -0.25 25.81
C ASN A 504 11.69 0.65 24.62
N CYS A 505 11.97 0.19 23.43
CA CYS A 505 11.63 0.96 22.22
C CYS A 505 10.14 1.33 22.13
N ASN A 506 9.24 0.47 22.64
CA ASN A 506 7.80 0.74 22.63
C ASN A 506 7.42 1.86 23.62
N THR A 507 8.02 1.87 24.82
CA THR A 507 7.85 2.92 25.82
C THR A 507 8.35 4.26 25.30
N SER A 508 9.55 4.28 24.70
CA SER A 508 10.14 5.49 24.13
C SER A 508 9.32 6.03 22.96
N THR A 509 8.85 5.19 22.07
CA THR A 509 7.95 5.58 20.97
C THR A 509 6.67 6.20 21.51
N THR A 510 6.04 5.61 22.55
CA THR A 510 4.84 6.14 23.18
C THR A 510 5.08 7.52 23.81
N THR A 511 6.17 7.66 24.56
CA THR A 511 6.51 8.92 25.24
C THR A 511 6.82 10.03 24.25
N LEU A 512 7.53 9.70 23.16
CA LEU A 512 7.83 10.63 22.08
C LEU A 512 6.54 11.15 21.42
N LEU A 513 5.63 10.25 21.06
CA LEU A 513 4.35 10.64 20.45
C LEU A 513 3.48 11.50 21.38
N LYS A 514 3.43 11.19 22.67
CA LYS A 514 2.75 12.03 23.67
C LYS A 514 3.36 13.44 23.77
N LYS A 515 4.68 13.54 23.81
CA LYS A 515 5.38 14.83 23.80
C LYS A 515 5.11 15.64 22.54
N ALA A 516 4.89 14.98 21.41
CA ALA A 516 4.51 15.61 20.15
C ALA A 516 3.02 15.99 20.08
N GLY A 517 2.24 15.77 21.15
CA GLY A 517 0.84 16.16 21.25
C GLY A 517 -0.17 15.10 20.82
N VAL A 518 0.26 13.87 20.55
CA VAL A 518 -0.66 12.78 20.19
C VAL A 518 -1.52 12.40 21.40
N SER A 519 -2.83 12.34 21.19
CA SER A 519 -3.79 12.05 22.27
C SER A 519 -3.67 10.62 22.80
N ASP A 520 -4.07 10.40 24.06
CA ASP A 520 -4.11 9.06 24.65
C ASP A 520 -5.05 8.11 23.89
N GLY A 521 -6.12 8.63 23.28
CA GLY A 521 -7.01 7.85 22.40
C GLY A 521 -6.29 7.30 21.19
N GLU A 522 -5.51 8.14 20.52
CA GLU A 522 -4.70 7.74 19.36
C GLU A 522 -3.54 6.80 19.76
N ILE A 523 -2.89 7.06 20.88
CA ILE A 523 -1.88 6.15 21.46
C ILE A 523 -2.48 4.76 21.73
N ASN A 524 -3.69 4.71 22.28
CA ASN A 524 -4.38 3.43 22.52
C ASN A 524 -4.78 2.75 21.21
N ARG A 525 -5.16 3.49 20.18
CA ARG A 525 -5.40 2.95 18.84
C ARG A 525 -4.14 2.27 18.31
N ILE A 526 -2.98 2.95 18.42
CA ILE A 526 -1.67 2.41 18.05
C ILE A 526 -1.37 1.12 18.81
N LYS A 527 -1.48 1.14 20.15
CA LYS A 527 -1.23 -0.02 21.01
C LYS A 527 -2.08 -1.23 20.63
N ASN A 528 -3.34 -1.00 20.27
CA ASN A 528 -4.28 -2.08 19.95
C ASN A 528 -4.02 -2.75 18.60
N GLN A 529 -3.32 -2.08 17.68
CA GLN A 529 -2.96 -2.62 16.38
C GLN A 529 -1.58 -3.29 16.34
N ILE A 530 -0.77 -3.14 17.39
CA ILE A 530 0.50 -3.87 17.53
C ILE A 530 0.20 -5.26 18.08
N PRO A 531 0.75 -6.33 17.47
CA PRO A 531 0.53 -7.71 17.94
C PRO A 531 0.91 -7.91 19.41
N LYS A 532 0.33 -8.89 20.05
CA LYS A 532 0.14 -9.17 21.49
C LYS A 532 1.27 -8.90 22.51
N PHE A 533 2.47 -8.52 22.13
CA PHE A 533 3.49 -8.16 23.12
C PHE A 533 3.39 -6.65 23.48
N LYS A 534 2.38 -6.31 24.28
CA LYS A 534 2.05 -4.92 24.68
C LYS A 534 2.84 -4.40 25.88
N THR A 535 3.83 -5.13 26.36
CA THR A 535 4.62 -4.71 27.51
C THR A 535 5.53 -3.54 27.13
N GLY A 536 5.64 -2.59 28.04
CA GLY A 536 6.49 -1.43 27.88
C GLY A 536 5.85 -0.23 27.19
N PHE A 537 4.54 -0.25 26.91
CA PHE A 537 3.82 0.96 26.51
C PHE A 537 3.43 1.78 27.74
N GLY A 538 4.16 2.83 27.99
CA GLY A 538 3.98 3.76 29.11
C GLY A 538 4.95 4.92 29.00
N ASP A 539 4.81 5.89 29.89
CA ASP A 539 5.76 6.99 30.01
C ASP A 539 6.98 6.53 30.81
N VAL A 540 8.16 7.02 30.47
CA VAL A 540 9.40 6.80 31.20
C VAL A 540 9.87 8.09 31.82
N LYS A 541 10.48 7.97 33.00
CA LYS A 541 11.11 9.10 33.68
C LYS A 541 12.61 9.09 33.31
N PRO A 542 13.15 10.20 32.80
CA PRO A 542 14.57 10.33 32.56
C PRO A 542 15.40 10.12 33.83
N TRP A 543 16.57 9.56 33.69
CA TRP A 543 17.51 9.46 34.76
C TRP A 543 18.10 10.81 35.16
N SER A 544 18.41 10.95 36.44
CA SER A 544 19.26 12.01 36.93
C SER A 544 20.71 11.87 36.43
N ASP A 545 21.46 12.96 36.45
CA ASP A 545 22.87 12.93 36.06
C ASP A 545 23.73 11.92 36.84
N GLU A 546 23.39 11.69 38.12
CA GLU A 546 24.08 10.72 38.97
C GLU A 546 23.79 9.27 38.55
N GLU A 547 22.53 8.95 38.22
CA GLU A 547 22.14 7.64 37.70
C GLU A 547 22.82 7.34 36.35
N ARG A 548 22.93 8.37 35.51
CA ARG A 548 23.66 8.30 34.23
C ARG A 548 25.13 7.95 34.42
N LYS A 549 25.82 8.66 35.32
CA LYS A 549 27.21 8.42 35.63
C LYS A 549 27.43 7.03 36.21
N GLU A 550 26.56 6.57 37.09
CA GLU A 550 26.66 5.24 37.71
C GLU A 550 26.43 4.13 36.68
N ALA A 551 25.48 4.28 35.77
CA ALA A 551 25.26 3.32 34.68
C ALA A 551 26.49 3.20 33.75
N LEU A 552 27.15 4.34 33.48
CA LEU A 552 28.37 4.35 32.67
C LEU A 552 29.53 3.64 33.37
N ARG A 553 29.70 3.83 34.70
CA ARG A 553 30.72 3.12 35.50
C ARG A 553 30.47 1.62 35.56
N GLN A 554 29.19 1.21 35.68
CA GLN A 554 28.84 -0.23 35.69
C GLN A 554 29.09 -0.87 34.31
N LYS A 555 28.88 -0.14 33.23
CA LYS A 555 29.18 -0.59 31.87
C LYS A 555 30.70 -0.87 31.72
N ILE A 556 31.53 0.09 32.11
CA ILE A 556 33.00 -0.06 32.02
C ILE A 556 33.47 -1.29 32.82
N LYS A 557 32.94 -1.48 34.05
CA LYS A 557 33.28 -2.66 34.87
C LYS A 557 32.85 -3.98 34.23
N LEU A 558 31.72 -4.00 33.51
CA LEU A 558 31.23 -5.20 32.85
C LEU A 558 32.11 -5.55 31.64
N GLU A 559 32.49 -4.56 30.85
CA GLU A 559 33.40 -4.72 29.70
C GLU A 559 34.77 -5.24 30.16
N GLU A 560 35.35 -4.70 31.25
CA GLU A 560 36.57 -5.19 31.86
C GLU A 560 36.45 -6.63 32.38
N SER A 561 35.30 -7.01 32.92
CA SER A 561 35.02 -8.37 33.39
C SER A 561 34.87 -9.37 32.25
N LEU A 562 34.30 -8.98 31.11
CA LEU A 562 34.16 -9.80 29.91
C LEU A 562 35.51 -10.02 29.23
N ASP A 563 36.35 -8.99 29.13
CA ASP A 563 37.69 -9.09 28.58
C ASP A 563 38.62 -10.01 29.43
N ASN A 564 38.45 -10.01 30.75
CA ASN A 564 39.17 -10.90 31.65
C ASN A 564 38.65 -12.35 31.66
N SER A 565 37.42 -12.60 31.19
CA SER A 565 36.87 -13.97 31.05
C SER A 565 37.16 -14.61 29.69
N LEU A 566 37.63 -13.83 28.73
CA LEU A 566 38.01 -14.26 27.37
C LEU A 566 39.55 -14.42 27.21
N ARG A 567 40.35 -14.11 28.26
CA ARG A 567 41.75 -14.42 28.40
C ARG A 567 41.95 -15.63 29.33
#